data_aae8dfb2a9126dfc5ef4c9d052e72957
#
_entry.id   aae8dfb2a9126dfc5ef4c9d052e72957
#
_cell.length_a   1.000
_cell.length_b   1.000
_cell.length_c   1.000
_cell.angle_alpha   90.00
_cell.angle_beta   90.00
_cell.angle_gamma   90.00
#
_symmetry.space_group_name_H-M   'P 1'
#
loop_
_entity.id
_entity.type
_entity.pdbx_description
1 polymer ?
#
loop_
_entity_poly.entity_id
_entity_poly.type
_entity_poly.pdbx_seq_one_letter_code
_entity_poly.pdbx_strand_id
1 'polypeptide(L)'
;MGLLDFLFDKEQAQVRRIQKLKKTLTNMYVQPPERKYAIQTLRDEGTPDAVRALLARFEDNAPNTTVDGDEKTYVYESLVSMSADPDLDVRGIITNYLRGREEKINWPMKVLTDLLDYQEMISLVCELLESCGADYQRNPEKKQELVLRSADLRSEELSTELLRFLDDLNETIRFLAVEALLKHDFKDLIEAPLRERLREEESLRIVQKIADAFAANPEWKIPEEEREDIEAVLPNEFALHTEGYIYQRHA
;
A
#
# COMPACT_ATOMS: atom_id res chain seq x y z
N MET A 1 48.56 20.03 -1.21
CA MET A 1 47.41 19.21 -0.78
C MET A 1 46.63 20.03 0.23
N GLY A 2 45.46 20.50 -0.20
CA GLY A 2 44.67 21.41 0.62
C GLY A 2 43.66 20.63 1.53
N LEU A 3 43.13 21.31 2.54
CA LEU A 3 42.07 20.81 3.42
C LEU A 3 40.87 20.25 2.62
N LEU A 4 40.60 20.84 1.46
CA LEU A 4 39.55 20.41 0.52
C LEU A 4 39.83 19.03 -0.09
N ASP A 5 41.08 18.73 -0.47
CA ASP A 5 41.45 17.42 -1.03
C ASP A 5 41.28 16.32 0.00
N PHE A 6 41.64 16.59 1.27
CA PHE A 6 41.46 15.64 2.36
C PHE A 6 39.98 15.37 2.69
N LEU A 7 39.15 16.40 2.67
CA LEU A 7 37.67 16.24 2.88
C LEU A 7 37.07 15.45 1.73
N PHE A 8 37.47 15.70 0.47
CA PHE A 8 36.98 14.98 -0.69
C PHE A 8 37.37 13.49 -0.66
N ASP A 9 38.61 13.20 -0.27
CA ASP A 9 39.07 11.80 -0.13
C ASP A 9 38.33 11.05 0.97
N LYS A 10 38.00 11.72 2.09
CA LYS A 10 37.25 11.13 3.19
C LYS A 10 35.80 10.82 2.79
N GLU A 11 35.14 11.75 2.11
CA GLU A 11 33.78 11.59 1.59
C GLU A 11 33.71 10.43 0.57
N GLN A 12 34.64 10.38 -0.38
CA GLN A 12 34.74 9.28 -1.33
C GLN A 12 34.99 7.92 -0.64
N ALA A 13 35.79 7.88 0.40
CA ALA A 13 36.04 6.68 1.17
C ALA A 13 34.76 6.19 1.88
N GLN A 14 33.97 7.11 2.46
CA GLN A 14 32.69 6.80 3.07
C GLN A 14 31.69 6.26 2.06
N VAL A 15 31.54 6.89 0.92
CA VAL A 15 30.66 6.41 -0.18
C VAL A 15 31.06 4.99 -0.60
N ARG A 16 32.35 4.73 -0.81
CA ARG A 16 32.83 3.38 -1.16
C ARG A 16 32.54 2.35 -0.06
N ARG A 17 32.64 2.74 1.20
CA ARG A 17 32.32 1.88 2.33
C ARG A 17 30.83 1.53 2.36
N ILE A 18 29.94 2.51 2.23
CA ILE A 18 28.48 2.30 2.16
C ILE A 18 28.11 1.41 0.98
N GLN A 19 28.69 1.62 -0.20
CA GLN A 19 28.48 0.79 -1.37
C GLN A 19 28.89 -0.68 -1.13
N LYS A 20 30.02 -0.91 -0.46
CA LYS A 20 30.45 -2.25 -0.10
C LYS A 20 29.49 -2.92 0.88
N LEU A 21 29.02 -2.20 1.90
CA LEU A 21 28.04 -2.69 2.88
C LEU A 21 26.70 -3.01 2.20
N LYS A 22 26.21 -2.12 1.33
CA LYS A 22 25.02 -2.36 0.50
C LYS A 22 25.16 -3.66 -0.30
N LYS A 23 26.29 -3.86 -0.99
CA LYS A 23 26.54 -5.07 -1.75
C LYS A 23 26.56 -6.34 -0.88
N THR A 24 27.12 -6.27 0.33
CA THR A 24 27.06 -7.37 1.30
C THR A 24 25.64 -7.66 1.73
N LEU A 25 24.85 -6.62 2.05
CA LEU A 25 23.50 -6.70 2.54
C LEU A 25 22.52 -7.31 1.52
N THR A 26 22.66 -6.95 0.25
CA THR A 26 21.77 -7.42 -0.84
C THR A 26 22.24 -8.73 -1.49
N ASN A 27 23.40 -9.26 -1.13
CA ASN A 27 23.87 -10.54 -1.64
C ASN A 27 23.39 -11.69 -0.77
N MET A 28 22.37 -12.41 -1.22
CA MET A 28 21.76 -13.53 -0.51
C MET A 28 22.66 -14.77 -0.36
N TYR A 29 23.80 -14.82 -1.07
CA TYR A 29 24.83 -15.87 -0.90
C TYR A 29 25.80 -15.57 0.26
N VAL A 30 25.84 -14.34 0.76
CA VAL A 30 26.61 -13.97 1.96
C VAL A 30 25.90 -14.54 3.20
N GLN A 31 26.68 -14.93 4.20
CA GLN A 31 26.13 -15.52 5.43
C GLN A 31 25.27 -14.52 6.21
N PRO A 32 24.15 -14.93 6.84
CA PRO A 32 23.28 -14.06 7.59
C PRO A 32 23.98 -13.17 8.64
N PRO A 33 24.96 -13.67 9.43
CA PRO A 33 25.68 -12.83 10.38
C PRO A 33 26.44 -11.66 9.75
N GLU A 34 26.98 -11.85 8.53
CA GLU A 34 27.69 -10.79 7.80
C GLU A 34 26.72 -9.72 7.28
N ARG A 35 25.54 -10.15 6.79
CA ARG A 35 24.48 -9.22 6.38
C ARG A 35 23.95 -8.43 7.60
N LYS A 36 23.76 -9.09 8.74
CA LYS A 36 23.37 -8.42 9.98
C LYS A 36 24.42 -7.40 10.44
N TYR A 37 25.70 -7.72 10.34
CA TYR A 37 26.78 -6.77 10.61
C TYR A 37 26.73 -5.57 9.66
N ALA A 38 26.45 -5.80 8.38
CA ALA A 38 26.30 -4.72 7.40
C ALA A 38 25.12 -3.80 7.75
N ILE A 39 23.96 -4.34 8.19
CA ILE A 39 22.81 -3.54 8.65
C ILE A 39 23.22 -2.67 9.84
N GLN A 40 23.84 -3.27 10.86
CA GLN A 40 24.27 -2.55 12.06
C GLN A 40 25.26 -1.43 11.72
N THR A 41 26.25 -1.72 10.86
CA THR A 41 27.25 -0.72 10.46
C THR A 41 26.61 0.42 9.68
N LEU A 42 25.67 0.14 8.78
CA LEU A 42 24.92 1.17 8.03
C LEU A 42 24.08 2.05 8.96
N ARG A 43 23.40 1.45 9.94
CA ARG A 43 22.67 2.20 10.96
C ARG A 43 23.60 3.17 11.73
N ASP A 44 24.76 2.67 12.15
CA ASP A 44 25.73 3.44 12.94
C ASP A 44 26.43 4.55 12.10
N GLU A 45 26.46 4.43 10.76
CA GLU A 45 26.90 5.50 9.84
C GLU A 45 25.97 6.72 9.86
N GLY A 46 24.65 6.55 10.09
CA GLY A 46 23.70 7.64 10.28
C GLY A 46 23.59 8.63 9.11
N THR A 47 23.79 8.19 7.87
CA THR A 47 23.80 9.08 6.70
C THR A 47 22.63 8.81 5.74
N PRO A 48 22.23 9.79 4.89
CA PRO A 48 21.22 9.56 3.85
C PRO A 48 21.55 8.39 2.92
N ASP A 49 22.83 8.17 2.59
CA ASP A 49 23.25 7.06 1.74
C ASP A 49 23.16 5.71 2.48
N ALA A 50 23.37 5.69 3.79
CA ALA A 50 23.17 4.50 4.61
C ALA A 50 21.66 4.12 4.67
N VAL A 51 20.75 5.10 4.81
CA VAL A 51 19.30 4.88 4.72
C VAL A 51 18.92 4.25 3.38
N ARG A 52 19.41 4.83 2.26
CA ARG A 52 19.17 4.27 0.91
C ARG A 52 19.75 2.85 0.75
N ALA A 53 20.90 2.58 1.35
CA ALA A 53 21.51 1.25 1.34
C ALA A 53 20.68 0.23 2.12
N LEU A 54 20.12 0.60 3.29
CA LEU A 54 19.22 -0.22 4.08
C LEU A 54 17.93 -0.54 3.34
N LEU A 55 17.30 0.45 2.69
CA LEU A 55 16.08 0.26 1.89
C LEU A 55 16.27 -0.79 0.79
N ALA A 56 17.45 -0.92 0.21
CA ALA A 56 17.73 -1.92 -0.80
C ALA A 56 17.56 -3.38 -0.30
N ARG A 57 17.61 -3.64 1.02
CA ARG A 57 17.34 -4.98 1.56
C ARG A 57 15.89 -5.44 1.37
N PHE A 58 14.96 -4.52 1.25
CA PHE A 58 13.55 -4.84 1.01
C PHE A 58 13.26 -5.32 -0.42
N GLU A 59 14.21 -5.13 -1.34
CA GLU A 59 14.06 -5.48 -2.75
C GLU A 59 14.23 -6.99 -3.01
N ASP A 60 14.97 -7.69 -2.17
CA ASP A 60 15.30 -9.10 -2.35
C ASP A 60 14.73 -9.97 -1.23
N ASN A 61 14.48 -11.24 -1.54
CA ASN A 61 14.08 -12.25 -0.57
C ASN A 61 15.21 -13.25 -0.36
N ALA A 62 15.54 -13.54 0.91
CA ALA A 62 16.45 -14.62 1.22
C ALA A 62 15.74 -15.98 1.04
N PRO A 63 16.48 -17.04 0.63
CA PRO A 63 15.88 -18.37 0.43
C PRO A 63 15.21 -18.95 1.69
N ASN A 64 15.73 -18.61 2.87
CA ASN A 64 15.11 -18.98 4.14
C ASN A 64 14.18 -17.83 4.60
N THR A 65 12.89 -18.11 4.64
CA THR A 65 11.85 -17.11 4.95
C THR A 65 11.94 -16.56 6.36
N THR A 66 12.38 -17.36 7.35
CA THR A 66 12.60 -16.90 8.73
C THR A 66 13.75 -15.89 8.77
N VAL A 67 14.88 -16.25 8.16
CA VAL A 67 16.04 -15.35 8.07
C VAL A 67 15.68 -14.06 7.31
N ASP A 68 14.88 -14.18 6.23
CA ASP A 68 14.41 -13.02 5.46
C ASP A 68 13.57 -12.07 6.32
N GLY A 69 12.61 -12.62 7.05
CA GLY A 69 11.76 -11.86 7.96
C GLY A 69 12.55 -11.18 9.08
N ASP A 70 13.47 -11.90 9.72
CA ASP A 70 14.31 -11.38 10.80
C ASP A 70 15.22 -10.24 10.32
N GLU A 71 15.83 -10.36 9.15
CA GLU A 71 16.67 -9.32 8.57
C GLU A 71 15.87 -8.08 8.16
N LYS A 72 14.71 -8.26 7.52
CA LYS A 72 13.82 -7.15 7.15
C LYS A 72 13.28 -6.44 8.39
N THR A 73 12.94 -7.18 9.44
CA THR A 73 12.55 -6.60 10.73
C THR A 73 13.70 -5.79 11.32
N TYR A 74 14.92 -6.29 11.29
CA TYR A 74 16.08 -5.57 11.81
C TYR A 74 16.41 -4.30 11.01
N VAL A 75 16.20 -4.31 9.67
CA VAL A 75 16.30 -3.11 8.84
C VAL A 75 15.20 -2.10 9.19
N TYR A 76 13.96 -2.55 9.34
CA TYR A 76 12.85 -1.71 9.78
C TYR A 76 13.14 -1.02 11.12
N GLU A 77 13.55 -1.78 12.16
CA GLU A 77 13.92 -1.23 13.47
C GLU A 77 15.09 -0.23 13.38
N SER A 78 16.05 -0.52 12.49
CA SER A 78 17.20 0.37 12.24
C SER A 78 16.74 1.70 11.64
N LEU A 79 15.86 1.68 10.62
CA LEU A 79 15.33 2.90 9.99
C LEU A 79 14.47 3.72 10.94
N VAL A 80 13.63 3.07 11.76
CA VAL A 80 12.85 3.75 12.80
C VAL A 80 13.79 4.37 13.86
N SER A 81 14.85 3.66 14.28
CA SER A 81 15.82 4.23 15.20
C SER A 81 16.58 5.41 14.62
N MET A 82 16.95 5.36 13.33
CA MET A 82 17.67 6.45 12.65
C MET A 82 16.82 7.72 12.51
N SER A 83 15.50 7.60 12.48
CA SER A 83 14.59 8.77 12.39
C SER A 83 14.56 9.65 13.65
N ALA A 84 15.15 9.17 14.75
CA ALA A 84 15.31 9.97 15.97
C ALA A 84 16.38 11.07 15.81
N ASP A 85 17.26 10.99 14.81
CA ASP A 85 18.22 12.03 14.48
C ASP A 85 17.50 13.15 13.68
N PRO A 86 17.39 14.37 14.24
CA PRO A 86 16.70 15.48 13.59
C PRO A 86 17.41 16.00 12.32
N ASP A 87 18.69 15.72 12.19
CA ASP A 87 19.50 16.13 11.02
C ASP A 87 19.41 15.13 9.86
N LEU A 88 18.75 13.96 10.08
CA LEU A 88 18.60 12.90 9.10
C LEU A 88 17.14 12.75 8.64
N ASP A 89 16.81 13.23 7.46
CA ASP A 89 15.46 13.12 6.88
C ASP A 89 15.14 11.70 6.39
N VAL A 90 14.96 10.76 7.32
CA VAL A 90 14.60 9.37 7.01
C VAL A 90 13.24 9.30 6.31
N ARG A 91 12.24 10.10 6.76
CA ARG A 91 10.89 10.14 6.18
C ARG A 91 10.91 10.53 4.71
N GLY A 92 11.54 11.65 4.38
CA GLY A 92 11.64 12.14 3.00
C GLY A 92 12.42 11.18 2.10
N ILE A 93 13.48 10.53 2.60
CA ILE A 93 14.23 9.53 1.84
C ILE A 93 13.34 8.33 1.49
N ILE A 94 12.55 7.81 2.45
CA ILE A 94 11.65 6.66 2.22
C ILE A 94 10.50 7.07 1.29
N THR A 95 9.90 8.24 1.48
CA THR A 95 8.86 8.76 0.60
C THR A 95 9.34 8.86 -0.86
N ASN A 96 10.53 9.44 -1.07
CA ASN A 96 11.13 9.52 -2.41
C ASN A 96 11.46 8.14 -3.00
N TYR A 97 11.86 7.18 -2.16
CA TYR A 97 12.06 5.81 -2.59
C TYR A 97 10.75 5.18 -3.09
N LEU A 98 9.63 5.35 -2.36
CA LEU A 98 8.32 4.82 -2.74
C LEU A 98 7.78 5.41 -4.04
N ARG A 99 8.01 6.70 -4.31
CA ARG A 99 7.62 7.36 -5.56
C ARG A 99 8.24 6.70 -6.79
N GLY A 100 9.46 6.25 -6.68
CA GLY A 100 10.20 5.61 -7.77
C GLY A 100 10.03 4.09 -7.87
N ARG A 101 9.12 3.48 -7.09
CA ARG A 101 8.92 2.02 -7.05
C ARG A 101 7.59 1.60 -7.65
N GLU A 102 7.61 0.41 -8.30
CA GLU A 102 6.43 -0.26 -8.85
C GLU A 102 6.02 -1.50 -8.04
N GLU A 103 6.89 -1.97 -7.14
CA GLU A 103 6.68 -3.18 -6.34
C GLU A 103 7.41 -3.12 -5.00
N LYS A 104 7.14 -4.09 -4.11
CA LYS A 104 7.84 -4.32 -2.83
C LYS A 104 7.83 -3.10 -1.91
N ILE A 105 6.70 -2.40 -1.89
CA ILE A 105 6.51 -1.20 -1.07
C ILE A 105 6.07 -1.49 0.37
N ASN A 106 5.68 -2.72 0.69
CA ASN A 106 5.09 -3.08 1.97
C ASN A 106 5.98 -2.77 3.19
N TRP A 107 7.27 -3.09 3.13
CA TRP A 107 8.20 -2.79 4.22
C TRP A 107 8.52 -1.30 4.37
N PRO A 108 8.86 -0.56 3.31
CA PRO A 108 8.99 0.89 3.39
C PRO A 108 7.72 1.59 3.89
N MET A 109 6.54 1.17 3.45
CA MET A 109 5.26 1.68 3.96
C MET A 109 5.07 1.39 5.46
N LYS A 110 5.48 0.18 5.92
CA LYS A 110 5.44 -0.17 7.35
C LYS A 110 6.34 0.76 8.18
N VAL A 111 7.53 1.11 7.70
CA VAL A 111 8.40 2.09 8.38
C VAL A 111 7.69 3.44 8.48
N LEU A 112 7.10 3.93 7.39
CA LEU A 112 6.40 5.22 7.39
C LEU A 112 5.15 5.23 8.28
N THR A 113 4.49 4.08 8.48
CA THR A 113 3.34 3.97 9.42
C THR A 113 3.74 4.34 10.86
N ASP A 114 4.99 4.08 11.26
CA ASP A 114 5.48 4.45 12.59
C ASP A 114 6.09 5.87 12.65
N LEU A 115 6.42 6.44 11.49
CA LEU A 115 7.09 7.74 11.41
C LEU A 115 6.16 8.91 11.07
N LEU A 116 5.06 8.66 10.40
CA LEU A 116 4.09 9.66 9.98
C LEU A 116 2.88 9.67 10.93
N ASP A 117 2.27 10.82 11.09
CA ASP A 117 0.97 10.88 11.72
C ASP A 117 -0.14 10.39 10.75
N TYR A 118 -1.36 10.28 11.30
CA TYR A 118 -2.50 9.75 10.55
C TYR A 118 -2.81 10.55 9.29
N GLN A 119 -2.77 11.89 9.37
CA GLN A 119 -3.07 12.75 8.24
C GLN A 119 -1.95 12.77 7.20
N GLU A 120 -0.69 12.76 7.64
CA GLU A 120 0.47 12.63 6.76
C GLU A 120 0.42 11.31 5.98
N MET A 121 -0.01 10.21 6.63
CA MET A 121 -0.14 8.91 5.98
C MET A 121 -1.26 8.92 4.94
N ILE A 122 -2.43 9.51 5.22
CA ILE A 122 -3.52 9.68 4.24
C ILE A 122 -3.00 10.44 3.02
N SER A 123 -2.39 11.62 3.24
CA SER A 123 -1.87 12.44 2.16
C SER A 123 -0.84 11.70 1.29
N LEU A 124 0.05 10.94 1.90
CA LEU A 124 1.02 10.11 1.18
C LEU A 124 0.34 9.01 0.35
N VAL A 125 -0.65 8.31 0.92
CA VAL A 125 -1.35 7.23 0.20
C VAL A 125 -2.17 7.80 -0.96
N CYS A 126 -2.86 8.94 -0.78
CA CYS A 126 -3.54 9.64 -1.88
C CYS A 126 -2.56 10.01 -3.00
N GLU A 127 -1.43 10.65 -2.68
CA GLU A 127 -0.39 11.02 -3.66
C GLU A 127 0.11 9.79 -4.45
N LEU A 128 0.39 8.68 -3.75
CA LEU A 128 0.88 7.46 -4.40
C LEU A 128 -0.21 6.79 -5.26
N LEU A 129 -1.47 6.82 -4.82
CA LEU A 129 -2.61 6.32 -5.58
C LEU A 129 -2.85 7.15 -6.84
N GLU A 130 -2.78 8.49 -6.77
CA GLU A 130 -2.90 9.37 -7.94
C GLU A 130 -1.94 8.98 -9.06
N SER A 131 -0.73 8.50 -8.70
CA SER A 131 0.26 8.01 -9.66
C SER A 131 -0.12 6.66 -10.30
N CYS A 132 -1.09 5.93 -9.75
CA CYS A 132 -1.58 4.65 -10.24
C CYS A 132 -2.85 4.86 -11.07
N GLY A 133 -2.83 4.55 -12.38
CA GLY A 133 -4.05 4.53 -13.21
C GLY A 133 -4.97 3.36 -12.85
N ALA A 134 -6.27 3.48 -13.21
CA ALA A 134 -7.22 2.35 -13.18
C ALA A 134 -7.05 1.39 -14.36
N ASP A 135 -6.17 1.71 -15.29
CA ASP A 135 -5.85 0.88 -16.45
C ASP A 135 -5.06 -0.39 -16.07
N TYR A 136 -4.95 -1.29 -17.05
CA TYR A 136 -4.15 -2.49 -16.91
C TYR A 136 -2.68 -2.17 -16.60
N GLN A 137 -2.18 -2.78 -15.53
CA GLN A 137 -0.78 -2.77 -15.17
C GLN A 137 -0.23 -4.20 -15.17
N ARG A 138 0.91 -4.40 -15.84
CA ARG A 138 1.57 -5.71 -15.86
C ARG A 138 1.98 -6.17 -14.45
N ASN A 139 2.39 -5.23 -13.61
CA ASN A 139 2.68 -5.47 -12.19
C ASN A 139 1.78 -4.60 -11.32
N PRO A 140 0.67 -5.13 -10.79
CA PRO A 140 -0.27 -4.38 -9.96
C PRO A 140 0.12 -4.34 -8.47
N GLU A 141 1.28 -4.88 -8.05
CA GLU A 141 1.65 -5.09 -6.64
C GLU A 141 1.57 -3.79 -5.84
N LYS A 142 2.15 -2.68 -6.35
CA LYS A 142 2.09 -1.38 -5.70
C LYS A 142 0.65 -0.91 -5.49
N LYS A 143 -0.14 -0.96 -6.55
CA LYS A 143 -1.54 -0.54 -6.52
C LYS A 143 -2.37 -1.38 -5.54
N GLN A 144 -2.20 -2.72 -5.56
CA GLN A 144 -2.85 -3.62 -4.61
C GLN A 144 -2.50 -3.29 -3.17
N GLU A 145 -1.22 -3.08 -2.87
CA GLU A 145 -0.75 -2.75 -1.51
C GLU A 145 -1.31 -1.41 -1.03
N LEU A 146 -1.36 -0.39 -1.90
CA LEU A 146 -1.90 0.92 -1.56
C LEU A 146 -3.41 0.86 -1.29
N VAL A 147 -4.18 0.20 -2.15
CA VAL A 147 -5.63 0.03 -1.96
C VAL A 147 -5.92 -0.80 -0.71
N LEU A 148 -5.16 -1.87 -0.46
CA LEU A 148 -5.30 -2.67 0.75
C LEU A 148 -5.07 -1.84 2.02
N ARG A 149 -4.00 -1.01 2.05
CA ARG A 149 -3.69 -0.15 3.20
C ARG A 149 -4.70 0.96 3.41
N SER A 150 -5.30 1.44 2.33
CA SER A 150 -6.35 2.46 2.40
C SER A 150 -7.50 2.03 3.30
N ALA A 151 -7.81 0.74 3.37
CA ALA A 151 -8.89 0.22 4.21
C ALA A 151 -8.74 0.55 5.71
N ASP A 152 -7.53 0.80 6.20
CA ASP A 152 -7.25 1.16 7.60
C ASP A 152 -7.16 2.68 7.83
N LEU A 153 -7.26 3.49 6.76
CA LEU A 153 -7.10 4.94 6.78
C LEU A 153 -8.42 5.63 6.44
N ARG A 154 -9.37 5.65 7.39
CA ARG A 154 -10.70 6.23 7.17
C ARG A 154 -10.62 7.73 6.87
N SER A 155 -10.86 8.10 5.61
CA SER A 155 -10.85 9.48 5.13
C SER A 155 -11.80 9.63 3.93
N GLU A 156 -12.54 10.74 3.88
CA GLU A 156 -13.39 11.06 2.73
C GLU A 156 -12.57 11.35 1.47
N GLU A 157 -11.44 12.05 1.63
CA GLU A 157 -10.48 12.30 0.56
C GLU A 157 -9.98 11.00 -0.06
N LEU A 158 -9.52 10.07 0.79
CA LEU A 158 -9.04 8.76 0.34
C LEU A 158 -10.17 7.90 -0.26
N SER A 159 -11.39 7.98 0.29
CA SER A 159 -12.55 7.31 -0.29
C SER A 159 -12.86 7.83 -1.69
N THR A 160 -12.75 9.14 -1.92
CA THR A 160 -12.92 9.75 -3.25
C THR A 160 -11.88 9.22 -4.24
N GLU A 161 -10.61 9.10 -3.82
CA GLU A 161 -9.56 8.49 -4.65
C GLU A 161 -9.83 7.00 -4.95
N LEU A 162 -10.41 6.27 -4.01
CA LEU A 162 -10.71 4.84 -4.18
C LEU A 162 -11.85 4.58 -5.17
N LEU A 163 -12.78 5.51 -5.37
CA LEU A 163 -13.92 5.32 -6.28
C LEU A 163 -13.49 4.91 -7.69
N ARG A 164 -12.42 5.50 -8.23
CA ARG A 164 -11.94 5.18 -9.58
C ARG A 164 -11.42 3.75 -9.74
N PHE A 165 -11.06 3.08 -8.64
CA PHE A 165 -10.61 1.69 -8.65
C PHE A 165 -11.77 0.68 -8.63
N LEU A 166 -13.01 1.14 -8.52
CA LEU A 166 -14.19 0.30 -8.76
C LEU A 166 -14.24 -0.20 -10.21
N ASP A 167 -13.62 0.55 -11.14
CA ASP A 167 -13.56 0.21 -12.56
C ASP A 167 -12.19 -0.32 -13.02
N ASP A 168 -11.32 -0.69 -12.07
CA ASP A 168 -10.00 -1.23 -12.40
C ASP A 168 -10.12 -2.53 -13.20
N LEU A 169 -9.28 -2.69 -14.22
CA LEU A 169 -9.26 -3.91 -15.03
C LEU A 169 -8.85 -5.15 -14.22
N ASN A 170 -8.17 -4.98 -13.11
CA ASN A 170 -7.80 -6.07 -12.20
C ASN A 170 -8.91 -6.30 -11.16
N GLU A 171 -9.54 -7.46 -11.23
CA GLU A 171 -10.62 -7.86 -10.33
C GLU A 171 -10.24 -7.80 -8.83
N THR A 172 -9.02 -8.16 -8.49
CA THR A 172 -8.55 -8.10 -7.09
C THR A 172 -8.49 -6.66 -6.59
N ILE A 173 -8.12 -5.70 -7.44
CA ILE A 173 -8.10 -4.28 -7.07
C ILE A 173 -9.51 -3.75 -6.89
N ARG A 174 -10.46 -4.10 -7.78
CA ARG A 174 -11.88 -3.75 -7.62
C ARG A 174 -12.44 -4.28 -6.30
N PHE A 175 -12.15 -5.56 -5.98
CA PHE A 175 -12.59 -6.17 -4.72
C PHE A 175 -12.03 -5.43 -3.49
N LEU A 176 -10.73 -5.12 -3.47
CA LEU A 176 -10.09 -4.39 -2.38
C LEU A 176 -10.64 -2.96 -2.26
N ALA A 177 -10.94 -2.30 -3.38
CA ALA A 177 -11.55 -0.97 -3.37
C ALA A 177 -12.95 -0.99 -2.74
N VAL A 178 -13.79 -1.96 -3.12
CA VAL A 178 -15.12 -2.18 -2.49
C VAL A 178 -14.97 -2.40 -0.99
N GLU A 179 -14.05 -3.27 -0.55
CA GLU A 179 -13.83 -3.53 0.88
C GLU A 179 -13.37 -2.28 1.64
N ALA A 180 -12.45 -1.50 1.07
CA ALA A 180 -11.96 -0.28 1.69
C ALA A 180 -13.07 0.78 1.80
N LEU A 181 -13.82 1.00 0.74
CA LEU A 181 -14.93 1.95 0.70
C LEU A 181 -16.03 1.61 1.73
N LEU A 182 -16.41 0.33 1.81
CA LEU A 182 -17.38 -0.15 2.79
C LEU A 182 -16.87 0.01 4.23
N LYS A 183 -15.58 -0.20 4.46
CA LYS A 183 -14.97 -0.02 5.78
C LYS A 183 -14.87 1.45 6.19
N HIS A 184 -14.68 2.36 5.24
CA HIS A 184 -14.70 3.80 5.48
C HIS A 184 -16.08 4.33 5.86
N ASP A 185 -17.15 3.69 5.36
CA ASP A 185 -18.56 3.95 5.70
C ASP A 185 -18.98 5.42 5.48
N PHE A 186 -18.55 6.03 4.38
CA PHE A 186 -19.08 7.33 3.89
C PHE A 186 -20.26 7.06 2.97
N LYS A 187 -21.41 6.68 3.56
CA LYS A 187 -22.58 6.12 2.87
C LYS A 187 -23.07 6.97 1.68
N ASP A 188 -23.16 8.27 1.85
CA ASP A 188 -23.64 9.20 0.82
C ASP A 188 -22.67 9.28 -0.39
N LEU A 189 -21.37 9.04 -0.14
CA LEU A 189 -20.34 9.06 -1.17
C LEU A 189 -20.32 7.75 -1.99
N ILE A 190 -20.54 6.61 -1.34
CA ILE A 190 -20.27 5.29 -1.93
C ILE A 190 -21.52 4.60 -2.50
N GLU A 191 -22.73 4.98 -2.07
CA GLU A 191 -23.98 4.30 -2.43
C GLU A 191 -24.17 4.24 -3.97
N ALA A 192 -24.16 5.39 -4.64
CA ALA A 192 -24.40 5.45 -6.09
C ALA A 192 -23.28 4.76 -6.91
N PRO A 193 -21.97 4.97 -6.64
CA PRO A 193 -20.90 4.23 -7.32
C PRO A 193 -20.96 2.71 -7.11
N LEU A 194 -21.30 2.25 -5.90
CA LEU A 194 -21.43 0.82 -5.63
C LEU A 194 -22.64 0.21 -6.35
N ARG A 195 -23.75 0.95 -6.47
CA ARG A 195 -24.93 0.54 -7.23
C ARG A 195 -24.60 0.39 -8.71
N GLU A 196 -23.88 1.38 -9.28
CA GLU A 196 -23.43 1.31 -10.68
C GLU A 196 -22.50 0.10 -10.88
N ARG A 197 -21.54 -0.11 -9.97
CA ARG A 197 -20.65 -1.28 -10.02
C ARG A 197 -21.42 -2.60 -9.88
N LEU A 198 -22.44 -2.69 -9.01
CA LEU A 198 -23.27 -3.88 -8.86
C LEU A 198 -23.92 -4.29 -10.19
N ARG A 199 -24.40 -3.32 -10.96
CA ARG A 199 -25.08 -3.56 -12.26
C ARG A 199 -24.12 -4.10 -13.33
N GLU A 200 -22.85 -3.68 -13.30
CA GLU A 200 -21.86 -3.96 -14.36
C GLU A 200 -20.82 -5.03 -13.97
N GLU A 201 -20.82 -5.49 -12.72
CA GLU A 201 -19.78 -6.40 -12.22
C GLU A 201 -20.03 -7.84 -12.67
N GLU A 202 -18.97 -8.48 -13.17
CA GLU A 202 -18.97 -9.89 -13.58
C GLU A 202 -18.45 -10.83 -12.47
N SER A 203 -17.68 -10.31 -11.51
CA SER A 203 -17.13 -11.10 -10.41
C SER A 203 -18.18 -11.37 -9.34
N LEU A 204 -18.58 -12.63 -9.19
CA LEU A 204 -19.57 -13.04 -8.20
C LEU A 204 -19.20 -12.63 -6.76
N ARG A 205 -17.91 -12.64 -6.39
CA ARG A 205 -17.50 -12.24 -5.04
C ARG A 205 -17.67 -10.74 -4.80
N ILE A 206 -17.51 -9.91 -5.81
CA ILE A 206 -17.71 -8.47 -5.72
C ILE A 206 -19.21 -8.17 -5.67
N VAL A 207 -19.98 -8.80 -6.59
CA VAL A 207 -21.45 -8.72 -6.59
C VAL A 207 -22.01 -9.10 -5.22
N GLN A 208 -21.57 -10.23 -4.66
CA GLN A 208 -21.96 -10.70 -3.33
C GLN A 208 -21.65 -9.64 -2.26
N LYS A 209 -20.44 -9.10 -2.26
CA LYS A 209 -19.99 -8.11 -1.27
C LYS A 209 -20.82 -6.83 -1.32
N ILE A 210 -21.14 -6.35 -2.52
CA ILE A 210 -21.97 -5.15 -2.70
C ILE A 210 -23.43 -5.45 -2.31
N ALA A 211 -23.98 -6.61 -2.71
CA ALA A 211 -25.34 -7.01 -2.36
C ALA A 211 -25.51 -7.15 -0.84
N ASP A 212 -24.53 -7.71 -0.12
CA ASP A 212 -24.51 -7.75 1.35
C ASP A 212 -24.56 -6.34 1.95
N ALA A 213 -23.80 -5.39 1.38
CA ALA A 213 -23.80 -4.00 1.85
C ALA A 213 -25.14 -3.31 1.63
N PHE A 214 -25.78 -3.50 0.47
CA PHE A 214 -27.13 -2.97 0.19
C PHE A 214 -28.20 -3.63 1.09
N ALA A 215 -28.10 -4.92 1.36
CA ALA A 215 -29.02 -5.61 2.26
C ALA A 215 -28.88 -5.15 3.73
N ALA A 216 -27.67 -4.75 4.12
CA ALA A 216 -27.39 -4.18 5.45
C ALA A 216 -27.85 -2.71 5.57
N ASN A 217 -28.09 -2.02 4.45
CA ASN A 217 -28.49 -0.61 4.38
C ASN A 217 -29.84 -0.47 3.60
N PRO A 218 -31.00 -0.79 4.18
CA PRO A 218 -32.29 -0.74 3.49
C PRO A 218 -32.70 0.68 3.02
N GLU A 219 -32.04 1.70 3.52
CA GLU A 219 -32.16 3.09 3.04
C GLU A 219 -31.57 3.30 1.64
N TRP A 220 -30.62 2.46 1.21
CA TRP A 220 -30.05 2.49 -0.13
C TRP A 220 -31.04 1.90 -1.12
N LYS A 221 -31.82 2.77 -1.76
CA LYS A 221 -32.90 2.35 -2.64
C LYS A 221 -32.42 2.26 -4.08
N ILE A 222 -32.76 1.17 -4.73
CA ILE A 222 -32.56 1.01 -6.18
C ILE A 222 -33.63 1.80 -6.91
N PRO A 223 -33.28 2.77 -7.78
CA PRO A 223 -34.21 3.51 -8.62
C PRO A 223 -35.05 2.54 -9.49
N GLU A 224 -36.29 2.93 -9.80
CA GLU A 224 -37.23 2.04 -10.50
C GLU A 224 -36.68 1.61 -11.87
N GLU A 225 -36.03 2.52 -12.57
CA GLU A 225 -35.40 2.30 -13.86
C GLU A 225 -34.22 1.33 -13.88
N GLU A 226 -33.57 1.08 -12.71
CA GLU A 226 -32.42 0.19 -12.59
C GLU A 226 -32.76 -1.19 -12.01
N ARG A 227 -34.01 -1.39 -11.55
CA ARG A 227 -34.43 -2.59 -10.81
C ARG A 227 -34.31 -3.88 -11.58
N GLU A 228 -34.70 -3.86 -12.88
CA GLU A 228 -34.63 -5.03 -13.72
C GLU A 228 -33.18 -5.49 -13.94
N ASP A 229 -32.27 -4.55 -14.18
CA ASP A 229 -30.84 -4.82 -14.39
C ASP A 229 -30.20 -5.35 -13.10
N ILE A 230 -30.50 -4.74 -11.96
CA ILE A 230 -29.96 -5.17 -10.66
C ILE A 230 -30.51 -6.56 -10.29
N GLU A 231 -31.80 -6.82 -10.46
CA GLU A 231 -32.40 -8.13 -10.14
C GLU A 231 -31.79 -9.25 -10.99
N ALA A 232 -31.40 -8.95 -12.24
CA ALA A 232 -30.77 -9.91 -13.15
C ALA A 232 -29.35 -10.35 -12.70
N VAL A 233 -28.63 -9.50 -11.96
CA VAL A 233 -27.26 -9.78 -11.50
C VAL A 233 -27.18 -10.24 -10.05
N LEU A 234 -28.26 -10.09 -9.26
CA LEU A 234 -28.27 -10.49 -7.86
C LEU A 234 -28.06 -11.99 -7.69
N PRO A 235 -27.19 -12.42 -6.77
CA PRO A 235 -27.09 -13.83 -6.36
C PRO A 235 -28.41 -14.36 -5.80
N ASN A 236 -28.64 -15.66 -5.93
CA ASN A 236 -29.92 -16.32 -5.55
C ASN A 236 -30.35 -16.10 -4.10
N GLU A 237 -29.39 -15.86 -3.21
CA GLU A 237 -29.63 -15.57 -1.79
C GLU A 237 -30.18 -14.17 -1.51
N PHE A 238 -30.20 -13.29 -2.50
CA PHE A 238 -30.77 -11.94 -2.41
C PHE A 238 -32.05 -11.81 -3.23
N ALA A 239 -32.81 -10.78 -2.93
CA ALA A 239 -33.92 -10.34 -3.71
C ALA A 239 -34.11 -8.83 -3.58
N LEU A 240 -34.77 -8.25 -4.59
CA LEU A 240 -35.16 -6.85 -4.59
C LEU A 240 -36.62 -6.73 -4.13
N HIS A 241 -36.87 -5.91 -3.11
CA HIS A 241 -38.21 -5.61 -2.64
C HIS A 241 -38.89 -4.59 -3.58
N THR A 242 -40.21 -4.60 -3.65
CA THR A 242 -41.00 -3.64 -4.46
C THR A 242 -40.75 -2.18 -4.09
N GLU A 243 -40.32 -1.89 -2.87
CA GLU A 243 -39.91 -0.56 -2.40
C GLU A 243 -38.47 -0.19 -2.78
N GLY A 244 -37.76 -1.07 -3.50
CA GLY A 244 -36.44 -0.81 -4.06
C GLY A 244 -35.26 -1.12 -3.14
N TYR A 245 -35.41 -1.79 -1.99
CA TYR A 245 -34.27 -2.24 -1.18
C TYR A 245 -33.92 -3.70 -1.47
N ILE A 246 -32.65 -4.02 -1.38
CA ILE A 246 -32.13 -5.40 -1.46
C ILE A 246 -32.27 -6.04 -0.07
N TYR A 247 -32.65 -7.31 -0.04
CA TYR A 247 -32.72 -8.10 1.20
C TYR A 247 -32.21 -9.52 0.96
N GLN A 248 -31.69 -10.14 2.03
CA GLN A 248 -31.28 -11.53 1.99
C GLN A 248 -32.49 -12.44 2.19
N ARG A 249 -32.69 -13.41 1.29
CA ARG A 249 -33.72 -14.43 1.42
C ARG A 249 -33.37 -15.33 2.58
N HIS A 250 -34.26 -15.47 3.55
CA HIS A 250 -34.12 -16.50 4.59
C HIS A 250 -34.40 -17.86 3.96
N ALA A 251 -33.47 -18.82 4.15
CA ALA A 251 -33.64 -20.20 3.74
C ALA A 251 -34.72 -20.90 4.58
#